data_23e4384352f96eaada59557411ca8625
#
_entry.id   23e4384352f96eaada59557411ca8625
#
_cell.length_a   1.000
_cell.length_b   1.000
_cell.length_c   1.000
_cell.angle_alpha   90.00
_cell.angle_beta   90.00
_cell.angle_gamma   90.00
#
_symmetry.space_group_name_H-M   'P 1'
#
loop_
_entity.id
_entity.type
_entity.pdbx_description
1 polymer ?
#
loop_
_entity_poly.entity_id
_entity_poly.type
_entity_poly.pdbx_seq_one_letter_code
_entity_poly.pdbx_strand_id
1 'polypeptide(L)'
;MTGECNGNYKTMGICLASKLAPWGILLLSMMAIDRFTDTQSQTFTLERYALWIIALLVFFKELYTMWTTKLMYNDTSILYRGYDKGIFPKRVNADISIDDIAEAKTYFNDKTEMLSIKTINGEKMKLCINYFLMDDIIGLLQELLLARSSATSVDNAEAFRINIDTTKLSNPQISLNGESLHTDKEAIGLDVKSGDLLSVRHEHGMHMVRLYHTCDRNLSFC
;
A
#
# COMPACT_ATOMS: atom_id res chain seq x y z
N MET A 1 -17.18 13.41 -19.82
CA MET A 1 -16.38 12.91 -20.96
C MET A 1 -15.47 11.83 -20.41
N THR A 2 -15.87 10.57 -20.56
CA THR A 2 -15.08 9.40 -20.12
C THR A 2 -14.14 9.07 -21.28
N GLY A 3 -12.90 9.59 -21.20
CA GLY A 3 -11.84 9.17 -22.10
C GLY A 3 -11.52 7.69 -21.82
N GLU A 4 -11.86 6.81 -22.73
CA GLU A 4 -11.34 5.45 -22.74
C GLU A 4 -9.83 5.53 -23.01
N CYS A 5 -9.04 5.50 -21.95
CA CYS A 5 -7.61 5.24 -22.07
C CYS A 5 -7.45 3.77 -22.46
N ASN A 6 -7.25 3.51 -23.76
CA ASN A 6 -6.90 2.21 -24.33
C ASN A 6 -5.43 1.87 -24.02
N GLY A 7 -5.03 1.90 -22.78
CA GLY A 7 -3.72 1.43 -22.30
C GLY A 7 -3.83 -0.03 -21.90
N ASN A 8 -2.86 -0.86 -22.26
CA ASN A 8 -2.74 -2.24 -21.78
C ASN A 8 -2.45 -2.23 -20.26
N TYR A 9 -3.51 -2.21 -19.45
CA TYR A 9 -3.36 -2.29 -17.99
C TYR A 9 -3.03 -3.73 -17.57
N LYS A 10 -2.00 -3.85 -16.75
CA LYS A 10 -1.72 -5.07 -15.98
C LYS A 10 -2.51 -5.00 -14.67
N THR A 11 -3.04 -6.14 -14.23
CA THR A 11 -3.77 -6.22 -12.94
C THR A 11 -2.88 -6.90 -11.92
N MET A 12 -2.74 -6.29 -10.74
CA MET A 12 -2.01 -6.89 -9.62
C MET A 12 -2.79 -8.07 -9.04
N GLY A 13 -2.09 -9.17 -8.75
CA GLY A 13 -2.67 -10.36 -8.14
C GLY A 13 -3.13 -10.11 -6.70
N ILE A 14 -4.26 -10.71 -6.32
CA ILE A 14 -4.78 -10.67 -4.95
C ILE A 14 -4.20 -11.84 -4.17
N CYS A 15 -3.70 -11.60 -2.96
CA CYS A 15 -3.22 -12.64 -2.05
C CYS A 15 -4.38 -13.32 -1.33
N LEU A 16 -5.03 -14.28 -2.02
CA LEU A 16 -6.19 -15.01 -1.52
C LEU A 16 -5.87 -15.85 -0.28
N ALA A 17 -4.76 -16.57 -0.30
CA ALA A 17 -4.45 -17.59 0.70
C ALA A 17 -4.27 -16.99 2.11
N SER A 18 -3.50 -15.92 2.24
CA SER A 18 -3.22 -15.30 3.55
C SER A 18 -4.43 -14.59 4.15
N LYS A 19 -5.32 -14.07 3.31
CA LYS A 19 -6.50 -13.30 3.78
C LYS A 19 -7.72 -14.17 4.05
N LEU A 20 -7.85 -15.32 3.39
CA LEU A 20 -8.96 -16.27 3.63
C LEU A 20 -8.64 -17.33 4.69
N ALA A 21 -7.36 -17.63 4.95
CA ALA A 21 -6.97 -18.63 5.95
C ALA A 21 -7.57 -18.38 7.35
N PRO A 22 -7.57 -17.15 7.92
CA PRO A 22 -8.19 -16.89 9.22
C PRO A 22 -9.68 -17.22 9.25
N TRP A 23 -10.39 -16.94 8.17
CA TRP A 23 -11.83 -17.25 8.04
C TRP A 23 -12.09 -18.73 7.93
N GLY A 24 -11.25 -19.47 7.20
CA GLY A 24 -11.30 -20.92 7.12
C GLY A 24 -11.10 -21.56 8.50
N ILE A 25 -10.13 -21.09 9.27
CA ILE A 25 -9.87 -21.56 10.64
C ILE A 25 -11.07 -21.25 11.54
N LEU A 26 -11.64 -20.05 11.48
CA LEU A 26 -12.81 -19.67 12.26
C LEU A 26 -14.00 -20.58 11.97
N LEU A 27 -14.32 -20.80 10.69
CA LEU A 27 -15.44 -21.67 10.29
C LEU A 27 -15.21 -23.12 10.72
N LEU A 28 -13.99 -23.65 10.57
CA LEU A 28 -13.66 -25.00 11.04
C LEU A 28 -13.76 -25.12 12.57
N SER A 29 -13.31 -24.10 13.30
CA SER A 29 -13.44 -24.07 14.76
C SER A 29 -14.90 -24.05 15.21
N MET A 30 -15.75 -23.28 14.56
CA MET A 30 -17.19 -23.25 14.82
C MET A 30 -17.84 -24.62 14.52
N MET A 31 -17.46 -25.27 13.40
CA MET A 31 -17.93 -26.61 13.08
C MET A 31 -17.49 -27.67 14.11
N ALA A 32 -16.26 -27.57 14.60
CA ALA A 32 -15.75 -28.45 15.63
C ALA A 32 -16.54 -28.27 16.97
N ILE A 33 -16.74 -27.03 17.39
CA ILE A 33 -17.54 -26.71 18.58
C ILE A 33 -18.95 -27.29 18.43
N ASP A 34 -19.55 -27.18 17.25
CA ASP A 34 -20.88 -27.73 16.96
C ASP A 34 -20.95 -29.25 17.13
N ARG A 35 -19.90 -29.96 16.79
CA ARG A 35 -19.86 -31.42 16.92
C ARG A 35 -19.63 -31.90 18.36
N PHE A 36 -18.92 -31.12 19.17
CA PHE A 36 -18.55 -31.53 20.52
C PHE A 36 -19.50 -31.03 21.61
N THR A 37 -20.37 -30.07 21.32
CA THR A 37 -21.35 -29.56 22.27
C THR A 37 -22.70 -30.24 22.05
N ASP A 38 -22.99 -31.25 22.87
CA ASP A 38 -24.30 -31.88 22.94
C ASP A 38 -25.25 -30.95 23.72
N THR A 39 -26.09 -30.20 23.04
CA THR A 39 -26.89 -29.14 23.66
C THR A 39 -28.37 -29.43 23.60
N GLN A 40 -28.95 -29.80 24.70
CA GLN A 40 -30.39 -30.03 24.86
C GLN A 40 -31.21 -28.73 25.07
N SER A 41 -30.60 -27.54 25.12
CA SER A 41 -31.29 -26.27 25.37
C SER A 41 -31.64 -25.53 24.06
N GLN A 42 -32.92 -25.26 23.86
CA GLN A 42 -33.39 -24.53 22.66
C GLN A 42 -32.84 -23.09 22.55
N THR A 43 -32.62 -22.40 23.66
CA THR A 43 -32.07 -21.06 23.72
C THR A 43 -30.63 -21.01 23.22
N PHE A 44 -29.82 -21.99 23.64
CA PHE A 44 -28.44 -22.12 23.17
C PHE A 44 -28.34 -22.40 21.66
N THR A 45 -29.32 -23.12 21.11
CA THR A 45 -29.39 -23.42 19.69
C THR A 45 -29.65 -22.16 18.84
N LEU A 46 -30.54 -21.25 19.30
CA LEU A 46 -30.87 -20.00 18.62
C LEU A 46 -29.67 -19.06 18.58
N GLU A 47 -28.97 -18.90 19.69
CA GLU A 47 -27.75 -18.06 19.77
C GLU A 47 -26.64 -18.56 18.84
N ARG A 48 -26.48 -19.88 18.71
CA ARG A 48 -25.52 -20.49 17.77
C ARG A 48 -25.87 -20.18 16.33
N TYR A 49 -27.13 -20.33 15.92
CA TYR A 49 -27.54 -19.97 14.55
C TYR A 49 -27.34 -18.49 14.27
N ALA A 50 -27.59 -17.60 15.23
CA ALA A 50 -27.32 -16.19 15.09
C ALA A 50 -25.84 -15.91 14.86
N LEU A 51 -24.94 -16.54 15.63
CA LEU A 51 -23.49 -16.41 15.45
C LEU A 51 -23.03 -16.93 14.08
N TRP A 52 -23.58 -18.06 13.62
CA TRP A 52 -23.27 -18.58 12.28
C TRP A 52 -23.70 -17.61 11.18
N ILE A 53 -24.89 -17.04 11.27
CA ILE A 53 -25.39 -16.06 10.32
C ILE A 53 -24.48 -14.84 10.28
N ILE A 54 -24.10 -14.30 11.45
CA ILE A 54 -23.20 -13.16 11.53
C ILE A 54 -21.84 -13.47 10.91
N ALA A 55 -21.24 -14.62 11.25
CA ALA A 55 -19.96 -15.05 10.69
C ALA A 55 -20.01 -15.19 9.18
N LEU A 56 -21.06 -15.80 8.62
CA LEU A 56 -21.26 -15.91 7.19
C LEU A 56 -21.44 -14.54 6.51
N LEU A 57 -22.23 -13.64 7.09
CA LEU A 57 -22.41 -12.30 6.55
C LEU A 57 -21.08 -11.52 6.49
N VAL A 58 -20.27 -11.60 7.55
CA VAL A 58 -18.95 -10.95 7.57
C VAL A 58 -18.03 -11.59 6.56
N PHE A 59 -18.01 -12.93 6.45
CA PHE A 59 -17.22 -13.65 5.46
C PHE A 59 -17.58 -13.25 4.02
N PHE A 60 -18.88 -13.25 3.68
CA PHE A 60 -19.32 -12.84 2.35
C PHE A 60 -19.05 -11.38 2.05
N LYS A 61 -19.15 -10.49 3.05
CA LYS A 61 -18.74 -9.09 2.90
C LYS A 61 -17.26 -9.00 2.54
N GLU A 62 -16.38 -9.70 3.27
CA GLU A 62 -14.95 -9.69 2.99
C GLU A 62 -14.64 -10.25 1.59
N LEU A 63 -15.27 -11.35 1.24
CA LEU A 63 -15.10 -11.98 -0.07
C LEU A 63 -15.54 -11.03 -1.22
N TYR A 64 -16.66 -10.35 -1.04
CA TYR A 64 -17.17 -9.37 -1.99
C TYR A 64 -16.21 -8.17 -2.12
N THR A 65 -15.74 -7.63 -0.99
CA THR A 65 -14.80 -6.50 -0.96
C THR A 65 -13.51 -6.87 -1.68
N MET A 66 -12.97 -8.05 -1.39
CA MET A 66 -11.77 -8.56 -2.03
C MET A 66 -11.96 -8.73 -3.55
N TRP A 67 -13.06 -9.34 -3.99
CA TRP A 67 -13.33 -9.55 -5.42
C TRP A 67 -13.47 -8.25 -6.20
N THR A 68 -14.06 -7.24 -5.58
CA THR A 68 -14.31 -5.95 -6.22
C THR A 68 -13.15 -4.97 -6.12
N THR A 69 -12.16 -5.26 -5.26
CA THR A 69 -10.94 -4.46 -5.16
C THR A 69 -9.96 -4.83 -6.27
N LYS A 70 -9.51 -3.85 -7.02
CA LYS A 70 -8.56 -4.02 -8.14
C LYS A 70 -7.53 -2.91 -8.12
N LEU A 71 -6.28 -3.30 -8.32
CA LEU A 71 -5.19 -2.38 -8.61
C LEU A 71 -4.66 -2.73 -9.98
N MET A 72 -4.79 -1.81 -10.90
CA MET A 72 -4.33 -1.95 -12.28
C MET A 72 -3.30 -0.86 -12.55
N TYR A 73 -2.33 -1.16 -13.38
CA TYR A 73 -1.26 -0.22 -13.70
C TYR A 73 -0.76 -0.38 -15.13
N ASN A 74 -0.21 0.67 -15.64
CA ASN A 74 0.56 0.70 -16.88
C ASN A 74 1.78 1.63 -16.67
N ASP A 75 2.54 1.87 -17.71
CA ASP A 75 3.76 2.68 -17.65
C ASP A 75 3.51 4.17 -17.32
N THR A 76 2.26 4.62 -17.35
CA THR A 76 1.90 6.04 -17.17
C THR A 76 0.97 6.29 -15.99
N SER A 77 0.22 5.30 -15.54
CA SER A 77 -0.80 5.51 -14.51
C SER A 77 -1.06 4.27 -13.64
N ILE A 78 -1.56 4.53 -12.44
CA ILE A 78 -2.04 3.53 -11.50
C ILE A 78 -3.53 3.78 -11.29
N LEU A 79 -4.33 2.76 -11.57
CA LEU A 79 -5.78 2.78 -11.37
C LEU A 79 -6.15 1.89 -10.19
N TYR A 80 -6.66 2.48 -9.13
CA TYR A 80 -7.18 1.77 -7.97
C TYR A 80 -8.71 1.82 -7.95
N ARG A 81 -9.33 0.67 -7.76
CA ARG A 81 -10.77 0.52 -7.49
C ARG A 81 -10.92 -0.36 -6.27
N GLY A 82 -11.48 0.17 -5.20
CA GLY A 82 -11.61 -0.55 -3.94
C GLY A 82 -12.51 0.17 -2.97
N TYR A 83 -12.29 -0.09 -1.69
CA TYR A 83 -13.05 0.50 -0.62
C TYR A 83 -12.12 1.11 0.43
N ASP A 84 -12.59 2.15 1.11
CA ASP A 84 -11.93 2.66 2.30
C ASP A 84 -12.14 1.72 3.50
N LYS A 85 -11.41 1.98 4.59
CA LYS A 85 -11.55 1.24 5.83
C LYS A 85 -12.79 1.76 6.58
N GLY A 86 -13.76 0.88 6.87
CA GLY A 86 -14.90 1.24 7.71
C GLY A 86 -15.90 0.11 7.89
N ILE A 87 -16.81 0.28 8.83
CA ILE A 87 -17.95 -0.63 9.03
C ILE A 87 -18.85 -0.60 7.78
N PHE A 88 -19.03 0.60 7.22
CA PHE A 88 -19.72 0.84 5.96
C PHE A 88 -18.71 1.40 4.95
N PRO A 89 -17.92 0.54 4.28
CA PRO A 89 -16.84 0.98 3.42
C PRO A 89 -17.39 1.76 2.21
N LYS A 90 -16.83 2.93 1.96
CA LYS A 90 -17.13 3.73 0.77
C LYS A 90 -16.25 3.29 -0.38
N ARG A 91 -16.81 3.27 -1.57
CA ARG A 91 -16.06 2.96 -2.78
C ARG A 91 -15.08 4.08 -3.09
N VAL A 92 -13.83 3.70 -3.29
CA VAL A 92 -12.74 4.59 -3.67
C VAL A 92 -12.30 4.21 -5.08
N ASN A 93 -12.32 5.19 -5.98
CA ASN A 93 -11.74 5.06 -7.32
C ASN A 93 -10.67 6.15 -7.43
N ALA A 94 -9.45 5.74 -7.71
CA ALA A 94 -8.33 6.65 -7.91
C ALA A 94 -7.66 6.32 -9.25
N ASP A 95 -7.43 7.35 -10.04
CA ASP A 95 -6.63 7.29 -11.26
C ASP A 95 -5.46 8.27 -11.07
N ILE A 96 -4.26 7.71 -10.97
CA ILE A 96 -3.08 8.44 -10.53
C ILE A 96 -2.04 8.35 -11.63
N SER A 97 -1.71 9.50 -12.22
CA SER A 97 -0.58 9.60 -13.14
C SER A 97 0.73 9.39 -12.37
N ILE A 98 1.62 8.55 -12.89
CA ILE A 98 2.92 8.29 -12.27
C ILE A 98 3.77 9.57 -12.25
N ASP A 99 3.62 10.43 -13.28
CA ASP A 99 4.33 11.69 -13.35
C ASP A 99 3.93 12.67 -12.24
N ASP A 100 2.69 12.55 -11.76
CA ASP A 100 2.18 13.41 -10.69
C ASP A 100 2.57 12.93 -9.28
N ILE A 101 3.15 11.74 -9.13
CA ILE A 101 3.53 11.21 -7.81
C ILE A 101 4.80 11.91 -7.31
N ALA A 102 4.66 12.70 -6.24
CA ALA A 102 5.78 13.29 -5.53
C ALA A 102 6.27 12.40 -4.40
N GLU A 103 5.36 11.70 -3.70
CA GLU A 103 5.67 10.87 -2.55
C GLU A 103 4.74 9.66 -2.51
N ALA A 104 5.29 8.48 -2.24
CA ALA A 104 4.53 7.27 -1.98
C ALA A 104 5.02 6.61 -0.69
N LYS A 105 4.10 6.28 0.22
CA LYS A 105 4.41 5.66 1.51
C LYS A 105 3.49 4.49 1.76
N THR A 106 4.06 3.32 2.04
CA THR A 106 3.32 2.17 2.59
C THR A 106 3.48 2.14 4.11
N TYR A 107 2.40 1.86 4.83
CA TYR A 107 2.40 1.80 6.29
C TYR A 107 1.23 0.97 6.81
N PHE A 108 1.32 0.57 8.08
CA PHE A 108 0.22 -0.09 8.77
C PHE A 108 -0.62 0.94 9.54
N ASN A 109 -1.92 0.87 9.38
CA ASN A 109 -2.89 1.61 10.18
C ASN A 109 -3.86 0.63 10.84
N ASP A 110 -3.73 0.42 12.17
CA ASP A 110 -4.54 -0.55 12.94
C ASP A 110 -4.65 -1.92 12.24
N LYS A 111 -3.54 -2.54 11.91
CA LYS A 111 -3.44 -3.84 11.21
C LYS A 111 -3.92 -3.83 9.75
N THR A 112 -4.20 -2.68 9.18
CA THR A 112 -4.56 -2.52 7.78
C THR A 112 -3.38 -1.95 7.00
N GLU A 113 -3.02 -2.62 5.93
CA GLU A 113 -1.98 -2.16 5.02
C GLU A 113 -2.52 -1.02 4.16
N MET A 114 -1.84 0.11 4.21
CA MET A 114 -2.24 1.33 3.53
C MET A 114 -1.14 1.84 2.61
N LEU A 115 -1.54 2.36 1.47
CA LEU A 115 -0.69 3.13 0.56
C LEU A 115 -1.15 4.59 0.59
N SER A 116 -0.27 5.48 0.98
CA SER A 116 -0.48 6.92 0.86
C SER A 116 0.31 7.46 -0.31
N ILE A 117 -0.35 8.13 -1.22
CA ILE A 117 0.27 8.82 -2.35
C ILE A 117 0.02 10.31 -2.19
N LYS A 118 1.08 11.10 -2.35
CA LYS A 118 1.01 12.55 -2.43
C LYS A 118 1.44 12.99 -3.81
N THR A 119 0.62 13.79 -4.46
CA THR A 119 0.92 14.34 -5.78
C THR A 119 1.78 15.60 -5.68
N ILE A 120 2.38 16.01 -6.79
CA ILE A 120 3.14 17.27 -6.93
C ILE A 120 2.26 18.48 -6.56
N ASN A 121 0.96 18.40 -6.85
CA ASN A 121 -0.01 19.45 -6.51
C ASN A 121 -0.39 19.46 -5.02
N GLY A 122 0.17 18.55 -4.20
CA GLY A 122 -0.07 18.47 -2.78
C GLY A 122 -1.31 17.65 -2.38
N GLU A 123 -2.06 17.10 -3.34
CA GLU A 123 -3.17 16.20 -3.06
C GLU A 123 -2.68 14.91 -2.41
N LYS A 124 -3.39 14.46 -1.37
CA LYS A 124 -3.08 13.22 -0.66
C LYS A 124 -4.19 12.20 -0.84
N MET A 125 -3.84 11.03 -1.30
CA MET A 125 -4.74 9.88 -1.42
C MET A 125 -4.27 8.76 -0.50
N LYS A 126 -5.23 8.09 0.13
CA LYS A 126 -4.98 6.92 0.98
C LYS A 126 -5.75 5.74 0.41
N LEU A 127 -5.04 4.69 0.04
CA LEU A 127 -5.59 3.50 -0.58
C LEU A 127 -5.41 2.32 0.37
N CYS A 128 -6.47 1.54 0.57
CA CYS A 128 -6.40 0.30 1.34
C CYS A 128 -5.84 -0.81 0.45
N ILE A 129 -4.63 -1.26 0.72
CA ILE A 129 -3.93 -2.29 -0.05
C ILE A 129 -3.94 -3.66 0.62
N ASN A 130 -4.80 -3.83 1.61
CA ASN A 130 -4.85 -5.03 2.48
C ASN A 130 -5.05 -6.36 1.75
N TYR A 131 -5.51 -6.35 0.51
CA TYR A 131 -5.72 -7.57 -0.30
C TYR A 131 -4.55 -7.91 -1.22
N PHE A 132 -3.52 -7.08 -1.26
CA PHE A 132 -2.31 -7.27 -2.06
C PHE A 132 -1.12 -7.58 -1.14
N LEU A 133 -0.07 -8.16 -1.69
CA LEU A 133 1.19 -8.27 -0.96
C LEU A 133 1.89 -6.91 -0.95
N MET A 134 2.28 -6.46 0.23
CA MET A 134 2.95 -5.16 0.39
C MET A 134 4.25 -5.10 -0.42
N ASP A 135 5.02 -6.18 -0.43
CA ASP A 135 6.27 -6.25 -1.20
C ASP A 135 6.05 -6.12 -2.71
N ASP A 136 4.95 -6.68 -3.24
CA ASP A 136 4.60 -6.55 -4.67
C ASP A 136 4.23 -5.10 -5.00
N ILE A 137 3.50 -4.42 -4.11
CA ILE A 137 3.16 -2.98 -4.26
C ILE A 137 4.43 -2.13 -4.21
N ILE A 138 5.31 -2.40 -3.27
CA ILE A 138 6.59 -1.70 -3.12
C ILE A 138 7.44 -1.89 -4.38
N GLY A 139 7.59 -3.12 -4.84
CA GLY A 139 8.35 -3.43 -6.05
C GLY A 139 7.80 -2.74 -7.29
N LEU A 140 6.48 -2.78 -7.46
CA LEU A 140 5.80 -2.09 -8.56
C LEU A 140 6.03 -0.57 -8.53
N LEU A 141 5.81 0.07 -7.38
CA LEU A 141 6.00 1.52 -7.24
C LEU A 141 7.45 1.92 -7.50
N GLN A 142 8.40 1.12 -6.99
CA GLN A 142 9.82 1.33 -7.23
C GLN A 142 10.15 1.28 -8.72
N GLU A 143 9.70 0.23 -9.42
CA GLU A 143 9.90 0.07 -10.86
C GLU A 143 9.35 1.25 -11.66
N LEU A 144 8.08 1.61 -11.42
CA LEU A 144 7.39 2.67 -12.14
C LEU A 144 8.02 4.05 -11.89
N LEU A 145 8.36 4.35 -10.62
CA LEU A 145 8.96 5.65 -10.27
C LEU A 145 10.40 5.76 -10.74
N LEU A 146 11.19 4.67 -10.72
CA LEU A 146 12.54 4.65 -11.25
C LEU A 146 12.58 4.84 -12.76
N ALA A 147 11.70 4.14 -13.51
CA ALA A 147 11.62 4.28 -14.95
C ALA A 147 11.36 5.76 -15.35
N ARG A 148 10.57 6.48 -14.54
CA ARG A 148 10.27 7.90 -14.78
C ARG A 148 11.36 8.84 -14.28
N SER A 149 12.05 8.54 -13.19
CA SER A 149 13.17 9.36 -12.72
C SER A 149 14.29 9.37 -13.75
N SER A 150 14.59 8.21 -14.33
CA SER A 150 15.59 8.09 -15.42
C SER A 150 15.22 8.87 -16.68
N ALA A 151 13.93 8.97 -17.00
CA ALA A 151 13.45 9.72 -18.15
C ALA A 151 13.45 11.25 -17.92
N THR A 152 13.38 11.69 -16.65
CA THR A 152 13.24 13.11 -16.26
C THR A 152 14.58 13.73 -15.86
N SER A 153 15.65 12.93 -15.70
CA SER A 153 16.98 13.43 -15.38
C SER A 153 17.51 14.25 -16.57
N VAL A 154 17.22 15.53 -16.56
CA VAL A 154 17.83 16.49 -17.48
C VAL A 154 19.30 16.56 -17.09
N ASP A 155 20.20 16.22 -18.02
CA ASP A 155 21.66 16.17 -17.80
C ASP A 155 22.28 17.45 -17.18
N ASN A 156 21.52 18.55 -17.18
CA ASN A 156 21.92 19.85 -16.68
C ASN A 156 21.22 20.28 -15.36
N ALA A 157 20.55 19.37 -14.64
CA ALA A 157 19.92 19.73 -13.37
C ALA A 157 21.00 20.06 -12.33
N GLU A 158 20.93 21.27 -11.76
CA GLU A 158 21.81 21.72 -10.69
C GLU A 158 21.66 20.78 -9.48
N ALA A 159 22.80 20.29 -8.99
CA ALA A 159 22.83 19.45 -7.80
C ALA A 159 22.53 20.29 -6.55
N PHE A 160 21.78 19.73 -5.64
CA PHE A 160 21.49 20.34 -4.33
C PHE A 160 21.68 19.31 -3.21
N ARG A 161 21.95 19.79 -2.00
CA ARG A 161 22.21 18.93 -0.86
C ARG A 161 20.95 18.78 -0.02
N ILE A 162 20.65 17.51 0.35
CA ILE A 162 19.61 17.15 1.30
C ILE A 162 20.24 16.46 2.52
N ASN A 163 19.59 16.60 3.68
CA ASN A 163 19.91 15.85 4.90
C ASN A 163 18.77 14.87 5.17
N ILE A 164 19.12 13.61 5.42
CA ILE A 164 18.19 12.55 5.73
C ILE A 164 18.37 12.16 7.19
N ASP A 165 17.30 12.24 7.97
CA ASP A 165 17.25 11.82 9.37
C ASP A 165 16.45 10.53 9.47
N THR A 166 17.11 9.44 9.87
CA THR A 166 16.53 8.11 10.06
C THR A 166 16.59 7.64 11.49
N THR A 167 16.88 8.52 12.45
CA THR A 167 17.04 8.19 13.88
C THR A 167 15.84 7.44 14.48
N LYS A 168 14.65 7.64 13.90
CA LYS A 168 13.41 7.02 14.37
C LYS A 168 13.09 5.68 13.69
N LEU A 169 13.91 5.23 12.76
CA LEU A 169 13.69 4.01 12.01
C LEU A 169 14.60 2.88 12.49
N SER A 170 14.06 1.68 12.58
CA SER A 170 14.84 0.47 12.86
C SER A 170 15.40 -0.10 11.56
N ASN A 171 16.72 -0.21 11.47
CA ASN A 171 17.46 -0.79 10.33
C ASN A 171 17.02 -0.22 8.96
N PRO A 172 17.08 1.10 8.76
CA PRO A 172 16.66 1.71 7.51
C PRO A 172 17.59 1.29 6.36
N GLN A 173 17.01 0.88 5.25
CA GLN A 173 17.72 0.68 3.99
C GLN A 173 17.42 1.87 3.10
N ILE A 174 18.45 2.63 2.76
CA ILE A 174 18.33 3.84 1.95
C ILE A 174 18.85 3.53 0.56
N SER A 175 18.11 3.96 -0.45
CA SER A 175 18.58 3.91 -1.84
C SER A 175 18.25 5.20 -2.57
N LEU A 176 19.15 5.59 -3.46
CA LEU A 176 18.98 6.71 -4.38
C LEU A 176 18.96 6.17 -5.80
N ASN A 177 17.89 6.41 -6.54
CA ASN A 177 17.69 5.91 -7.90
C ASN A 177 17.88 4.37 -8.02
N GLY A 178 17.51 3.63 -6.95
CA GLY A 178 17.65 2.18 -6.88
C GLY A 178 19.03 1.69 -6.41
N GLU A 179 20.05 2.55 -6.33
CA GLU A 179 21.35 2.20 -5.79
C GLU A 179 21.33 2.29 -4.25
N SER A 180 21.69 1.18 -3.58
CA SER A 180 21.73 1.13 -2.12
C SER A 180 22.87 1.99 -1.57
N LEU A 181 22.53 2.84 -0.62
CA LEU A 181 23.50 3.66 0.10
C LEU A 181 23.87 2.94 1.41
N HIS A 182 25.11 2.47 1.50
CA HIS A 182 25.64 1.93 2.74
C HIS A 182 26.00 3.07 3.69
N THR A 183 25.32 3.13 4.82
CA THR A 183 25.58 4.14 5.82
C THR A 183 25.34 3.62 7.22
N ASP A 184 26.35 3.78 8.05
CA ASP A 184 26.27 3.48 9.49
C ASP A 184 25.84 4.70 10.31
N LYS A 185 25.44 5.81 9.64
CA LYS A 185 25.09 7.06 10.28
C LYS A 185 23.58 7.26 10.31
N GLU A 186 23.10 7.76 11.42
CA GLU A 186 21.69 8.11 11.66
C GLU A 186 21.24 9.36 10.86
N ALA A 187 22.18 10.21 10.45
CA ALA A 187 21.93 11.38 9.62
C ALA A 187 22.94 11.44 8.46
N ILE A 188 22.42 11.61 7.25
CA ILE A 188 23.20 11.54 6.03
C ILE A 188 22.95 12.78 5.19
N GLY A 189 24.05 13.44 4.77
CA GLY A 189 23.99 14.49 3.75
C GLY A 189 24.27 13.89 2.37
N LEU A 190 23.35 14.08 1.43
CA LEU A 190 23.46 13.59 0.04
C LEU A 190 23.37 14.75 -0.94
N ASP A 191 24.21 14.71 -1.96
CA ASP A 191 24.10 15.59 -3.12
C ASP A 191 23.21 14.89 -4.17
N VAL A 192 22.11 15.52 -4.52
CA VAL A 192 21.03 14.95 -5.36
C VAL A 192 20.65 15.93 -6.47
N LYS A 193 19.99 15.43 -7.50
CA LYS A 193 19.44 16.24 -8.60
C LYS A 193 17.91 16.27 -8.56
N SER A 194 17.34 17.26 -9.21
CA SER A 194 15.88 17.31 -9.38
C SER A 194 15.41 16.13 -10.23
N GLY A 195 14.40 15.40 -9.74
CA GLY A 195 13.88 14.19 -10.35
C GLY A 195 14.42 12.89 -9.74
N ASP A 196 15.50 12.95 -8.93
CA ASP A 196 16.01 11.76 -8.24
C ASP A 196 14.95 11.13 -7.33
N LEU A 197 14.95 9.81 -7.25
CA LEU A 197 14.08 9.03 -6.38
C LEU A 197 14.82 8.54 -5.15
N LEU A 198 14.48 9.10 -3.99
CA LEU A 198 14.93 8.62 -2.71
C LEU A 198 13.95 7.56 -2.19
N SER A 199 14.47 6.40 -1.79
CA SER A 199 13.67 5.36 -1.18
C SER A 199 14.27 4.96 0.17
N VAL A 200 13.43 4.92 1.20
CA VAL A 200 13.79 4.50 2.56
C VAL A 200 12.90 3.34 2.95
N ARG A 201 13.46 2.14 3.03
CA ARG A 201 12.78 0.93 3.48
C ARG A 201 13.08 0.69 4.95
N HIS A 202 12.08 0.34 5.72
CA HIS A 202 12.18 -0.01 7.13
C HIS A 202 11.24 -1.18 7.46
N GLU A 203 11.27 -1.67 8.69
CA GLU A 203 10.52 -2.86 9.13
C GLU A 203 9.01 -2.78 8.84
N HIS A 204 8.42 -1.61 8.90
CA HIS A 204 6.97 -1.42 8.79
C HIS A 204 6.50 -0.89 7.43
N GLY A 205 7.39 -0.77 6.45
CA GLY A 205 7.01 -0.30 5.13
C GLY A 205 8.13 0.38 4.37
N MET A 206 7.76 1.16 3.39
CA MET A 206 8.67 1.89 2.52
C MET A 206 8.16 3.30 2.27
N HIS A 207 9.07 4.24 2.23
CA HIS A 207 8.82 5.63 1.90
C HIS A 207 9.65 6.02 0.67
N MET A 208 8.99 6.46 -0.38
CA MET A 208 9.59 6.88 -1.64
C MET A 208 9.26 8.35 -1.86
N VAL A 209 10.28 9.14 -2.14
CA VAL A 209 10.14 10.60 -2.37
C VAL A 209 10.89 10.96 -3.63
N ARG A 210 10.20 11.60 -4.57
CA ARG A 210 10.83 12.21 -5.73
C ARG A 210 11.34 13.60 -5.32
N LEU A 211 12.63 13.83 -5.49
CA LEU A 211 13.31 15.04 -5.03
C LEU A 211 13.18 16.14 -6.07
N TYR A 212 12.83 17.33 -5.61
CA TYR A 212 12.79 18.53 -6.43
C TYR A 212 13.54 19.65 -5.70
N HIS A 213 14.08 20.59 -6.41
CA HIS A 213 14.79 21.74 -5.82
C HIS A 213 13.93 22.53 -4.81
N THR A 214 12.60 22.41 -4.90
CA THR A 214 11.64 23.04 -4.00
C THR A 214 11.30 22.20 -2.77
N CYS A 215 11.82 20.97 -2.66
CA CYS A 215 11.57 20.11 -1.49
C CYS A 215 12.33 20.62 -0.26
N ASP A 216 11.80 20.27 0.93
CA ASP A 216 12.53 20.49 2.17
C ASP A 216 13.89 19.79 2.10
N ARG A 217 14.95 20.56 2.45
CA ARG A 217 16.32 20.03 2.45
C ARG A 217 16.60 19.10 3.64
N ASN A 218 15.72 19.08 4.63
CA ASN A 218 15.79 18.19 5.79
C ASN A 218 14.61 17.23 5.75
N LEU A 219 14.86 15.97 5.38
CA LEU A 219 13.88 14.92 5.29
C LEU A 219 13.95 14.06 6.55
N SER A 220 12.88 14.04 7.33
CA SER A 220 12.74 13.19 8.51
C SER A 220 11.70 12.10 8.23
N PHE A 221 12.10 10.86 8.44
CA PHE A 221 11.25 9.68 8.24
C PHE A 221 10.81 9.10 9.60
N CYS A 222 9.51 8.79 9.71
CA CYS A 222 8.90 8.23 10.92
C CYS A 222 8.05 7.01 10.59
#